data_fa5093634ca36390f8be0251602cdfa3
#
_entry.id   fa5093634ca36390f8be0251602cdfa3
#
_cell.length_a   1.000
_cell.length_b   1.000
_cell.length_c   1.000
_cell.angle_alpha   90.00
_cell.angle_beta   90.00
_cell.angle_gamma   90.00
#
_symmetry.space_group_name_H-M   'P 1'
#
loop_
_entity.id
_entity.type
_entity.pdbx_description
1 polymer ?
#
loop_
_entity_poly.entity_id
_entity_poly.type
_entity_poly.pdbx_seq_one_letter_code
_entity_poly.pdbx_strand_id
1 'polypeptide(L)'
;MRKTFAAILALCYLCSFNIAHTEIIHEEIKPPKKLTKVEKQQVECLAQNIYYEAGYEPTKGQIAVALVTLNRVYSGLYPRSICATMTQKFEEVCQFSWYCDDYKRIKAESYRYTKREKEVFENARSVALYTYLNYKNMQDVTKGALFFHTKQVTPGWQNVKVTTTIGNHIFYKRKA
;
A
#
# COMPACT_ATOMS: atom_id res chain seq x y z
N MET A 1 40.79 -23.96 -74.08
CA MET A 1 41.25 -23.85 -72.72
C MET A 1 41.19 -22.39 -72.30
N ARG A 2 40.10 -21.96 -71.66
CA ARG A 2 40.00 -20.69 -70.90
C ARG A 2 38.99 -20.88 -69.81
N LYS A 3 39.48 -20.88 -68.60
CA LYS A 3 38.69 -20.96 -67.38
C LYS A 3 38.15 -19.57 -67.05
N THR A 4 36.86 -19.39 -67.10
CA THR A 4 36.16 -18.16 -66.59
C THR A 4 35.86 -18.33 -65.16
N PHE A 5 36.53 -17.51 -64.33
CA PHE A 5 36.18 -17.38 -62.89
C PHE A 5 34.95 -16.47 -62.78
N ALA A 6 33.83 -17.02 -62.24
CA ALA A 6 32.68 -16.24 -61.85
C ALA A 6 32.94 -15.64 -60.49
N ALA A 7 33.00 -14.32 -60.40
CA ALA A 7 33.10 -13.57 -59.15
C ALA A 7 31.69 -13.50 -58.50
N ILE A 8 31.54 -14.13 -57.38
CA ILE A 8 30.35 -14.02 -56.55
C ILE A 8 30.50 -12.74 -55.70
N LEU A 9 29.76 -11.71 -56.08
CA LEU A 9 29.59 -10.50 -55.27
C LEU A 9 28.65 -10.82 -54.08
N ALA A 10 29.25 -11.02 -52.90
CA ALA A 10 28.50 -11.08 -51.64
C ALA A 10 28.06 -9.68 -51.28
N LEU A 11 26.76 -9.41 -51.44
CA LEU A 11 26.11 -8.20 -50.95
C LEU A 11 25.98 -8.32 -49.44
N CYS A 12 26.94 -7.75 -48.68
CA CYS A 12 26.79 -7.54 -47.27
C CYS A 12 25.72 -6.48 -47.01
N TYR A 13 24.50 -6.94 -46.74
CA TYR A 13 23.44 -6.09 -46.22
C TYR A 13 23.85 -5.67 -44.80
N LEU A 14 24.38 -4.44 -44.68
CA LEU A 14 24.64 -3.82 -43.40
C LEU A 14 23.27 -3.55 -42.73
N CYS A 15 22.84 -4.50 -41.92
CA CYS A 15 21.78 -4.27 -40.97
C CYS A 15 22.27 -3.22 -39.95
N SER A 16 21.94 -1.97 -40.21
CA SER A 16 22.11 -0.89 -39.21
C SER A 16 21.19 -1.18 -38.06
N PHE A 17 21.70 -1.89 -37.06
CA PHE A 17 21.03 -1.95 -35.74
C PHE A 17 21.06 -0.52 -35.18
N ASN A 18 19.93 0.18 -35.31
CA ASN A 18 19.65 1.35 -34.51
C ASN A 18 19.54 0.85 -33.05
N ILE A 19 20.67 0.93 -32.36
CA ILE A 19 20.67 0.85 -30.90
C ILE A 19 19.95 2.12 -30.45
N ALA A 20 18.65 2.00 -30.19
CA ALA A 20 17.94 3.02 -29.44
C ALA A 20 18.71 3.19 -28.13
N HIS A 21 19.41 4.29 -28.00
CA HIS A 21 19.92 4.75 -26.71
C HIS A 21 18.69 4.96 -25.85
N THR A 22 18.37 3.97 -25.03
CA THR A 22 17.53 4.19 -23.85
C THR A 22 18.33 5.17 -23.01
N GLU A 23 17.99 6.45 -23.11
CA GLU A 23 18.35 7.41 -22.08
C GLU A 23 17.77 6.83 -20.79
N ILE A 24 18.64 6.22 -20.00
CA ILE A 24 18.37 5.93 -18.60
C ILE A 24 18.20 7.32 -18.01
N ILE A 25 16.93 7.73 -17.84
CA ILE A 25 16.58 8.90 -17.06
C ILE A 25 17.16 8.59 -15.68
N HIS A 26 18.32 9.16 -15.37
CA HIS A 26 18.81 9.27 -14.02
C HIS A 26 17.83 10.21 -13.30
N GLU A 27 16.66 9.65 -12.94
CA GLU A 27 15.79 10.31 -11.96
C GLU A 27 16.66 10.45 -10.72
N GLU A 28 17.05 11.69 -10.45
CA GLU A 28 17.87 12.05 -9.31
C GLU A 28 17.18 11.48 -8.07
N ILE A 29 17.69 10.36 -7.56
CA ILE A 29 17.14 9.69 -6.35
C ILE A 29 17.34 10.69 -5.23
N LYS A 30 16.33 11.54 -5.01
CA LYS A 30 16.32 12.46 -3.87
C LYS A 30 16.52 11.62 -2.62
N PRO A 31 17.48 12.00 -1.75
CA PRO A 31 17.70 11.27 -0.52
C PRO A 31 16.37 11.13 0.22
N PRO A 32 16.06 9.98 0.82
CA PRO A 32 14.79 9.75 1.46
C PRO A 32 14.53 10.85 2.48
N LYS A 33 13.37 11.50 2.37
CA LYS A 33 12.96 12.59 3.26
C LYS A 33 13.12 12.13 4.72
N LYS A 34 13.95 12.81 5.49
CA LYS A 34 14.09 12.53 6.92
C LYS A 34 12.79 12.89 7.63
N LEU A 35 12.09 11.88 8.14
CA LEU A 35 10.84 12.09 8.87
C LEU A 35 11.08 12.79 10.21
N THR A 36 10.22 13.74 10.54
CA THR A 36 10.12 14.33 11.87
C THR A 36 9.65 13.29 12.90
N LYS A 37 9.78 13.61 14.17
CA LYS A 37 9.27 12.75 15.27
C LYS A 37 7.76 12.48 15.12
N VAL A 38 6.99 13.51 14.76
CA VAL A 38 5.54 13.40 14.57
C VAL A 38 5.22 12.49 13.37
N GLU A 39 5.88 12.68 12.23
CA GLU A 39 5.66 11.82 11.05
C GLU A 39 6.01 10.36 11.34
N LYS A 40 7.10 10.10 12.07
CA LYS A 40 7.45 8.73 12.49
C LYS A 40 6.34 8.08 13.33
N GLN A 41 5.76 8.84 14.25
CA GLN A 41 4.64 8.38 15.06
C GLN A 41 3.41 8.07 14.19
N GLN A 42 3.09 8.91 13.20
CA GLN A 42 1.98 8.66 12.27
C GLN A 42 2.20 7.38 11.44
N VAL A 43 3.44 7.17 10.96
CA VAL A 43 3.81 5.94 10.24
C VAL A 43 3.70 4.71 11.14
N GLU A 44 4.11 4.82 12.41
CA GLU A 44 4.00 3.71 13.37
C GLU A 44 2.54 3.35 13.66
N CYS A 45 1.66 4.35 13.84
CA CYS A 45 0.22 4.12 13.95
C CYS A 45 -0.33 3.40 12.70
N LEU A 46 0.06 3.84 11.50
CA LEU A 46 -0.37 3.20 10.26
C LEU A 46 0.13 1.75 10.16
N ALA A 47 1.37 1.49 10.58
CA ALA A 47 1.96 0.16 10.62
C ALA A 47 1.19 -0.78 11.56
N GLN A 48 0.84 -0.31 12.74
CA GLN A 48 0.00 -1.06 13.67
C GLN A 48 -1.36 -1.40 13.06
N ASN A 49 -2.01 -0.43 12.40
CA ASN A 49 -3.28 -0.69 11.76
C ASN A 49 -3.19 -1.74 10.65
N ILE A 50 -2.18 -1.63 9.79
CA ILE A 50 -1.93 -2.63 8.73
C ILE A 50 -1.68 -4.01 9.35
N TYR A 51 -0.86 -4.08 10.39
CA TYR A 51 -0.53 -5.35 11.05
C TYR A 51 -1.77 -6.08 11.57
N TYR A 52 -2.65 -5.37 12.29
CA TYR A 52 -3.84 -5.98 12.88
C TYR A 52 -4.94 -6.28 11.85
N GLU A 53 -5.11 -5.43 10.86
CA GLU A 53 -6.19 -5.57 9.89
C GLU A 53 -5.80 -6.44 8.68
N ALA A 54 -4.55 -6.40 8.27
CA ALA A 54 -4.11 -6.98 7.00
C ALA A 54 -2.69 -7.59 7.04
N GLY A 55 -2.13 -7.89 8.23
CA GLY A 55 -0.74 -8.31 8.36
C GLY A 55 -0.38 -9.54 7.54
N TYR A 56 -1.34 -10.44 7.32
CA TYR A 56 -1.19 -11.65 6.52
C TYR A 56 -1.76 -11.56 5.11
N GLU A 57 -2.28 -10.39 4.72
CA GLU A 57 -2.72 -10.15 3.34
C GLU A 57 -1.50 -9.92 2.42
N PRO A 58 -1.64 -10.18 1.11
CA PRO A 58 -0.64 -9.74 0.13
C PRO A 58 -0.41 -8.23 0.22
N THR A 59 0.78 -7.75 -0.16
CA THR A 59 1.19 -6.34 -0.09
C THR A 59 0.13 -5.38 -0.65
N LYS A 60 -0.54 -5.74 -1.75
CA LYS A 60 -1.63 -4.93 -2.33
C LYS A 60 -2.81 -4.77 -1.37
N GLY A 61 -3.14 -5.81 -0.59
CA GLY A 61 -4.20 -5.75 0.44
C GLY A 61 -3.79 -4.86 1.61
N GLN A 62 -2.53 -4.96 2.04
CA GLN A 62 -1.96 -4.10 3.08
C GLN A 62 -1.97 -2.62 2.67
N ILE A 63 -1.53 -2.31 1.43
CA ILE A 63 -1.61 -0.96 0.87
C ILE A 63 -3.07 -0.46 0.83
N ALA A 64 -4.02 -1.32 0.46
CA ALA A 64 -5.43 -0.93 0.40
C ALA A 64 -5.98 -0.54 1.77
N VAL A 65 -5.66 -1.27 2.84
CA VAL A 65 -6.04 -0.92 4.22
C VAL A 65 -5.37 0.39 4.65
N ALA A 66 -4.10 0.58 4.33
CA ALA A 66 -3.39 1.84 4.59
C ALA A 66 -4.06 3.03 3.88
N LEU A 67 -4.43 2.86 2.61
CA LEU A 67 -5.11 3.88 1.83
C LEU A 67 -6.46 4.27 2.43
N VAL A 68 -7.27 3.33 2.93
CA VAL A 68 -8.53 3.67 3.62
C VAL A 68 -8.27 4.56 4.82
N THR A 69 -7.25 4.27 5.62
CA THR A 69 -6.89 5.10 6.78
C THR A 69 -6.50 6.51 6.35
N LEU A 70 -5.68 6.64 5.29
CA LEU A 70 -5.27 7.93 4.75
C LEU A 70 -6.45 8.67 4.08
N ASN A 71 -7.31 7.97 3.33
CA ASN A 71 -8.52 8.54 2.76
C ASN A 71 -9.42 9.14 3.84
N ARG A 72 -9.58 8.47 4.98
CA ARG A 72 -10.32 9.01 6.13
C ARG A 72 -9.70 10.31 6.62
N VAL A 73 -8.39 10.33 6.89
CA VAL A 73 -7.66 11.52 7.36
C VAL A 73 -7.86 12.71 6.41
N TYR A 74 -7.80 12.47 5.10
CA TYR A 74 -7.90 13.53 4.09
C TYR A 74 -9.32 13.86 3.64
N SER A 75 -10.32 13.05 4.00
CA SER A 75 -11.72 13.28 3.63
C SER A 75 -12.38 14.46 4.35
N GLY A 76 -11.80 14.91 5.47
CA GLY A 76 -12.42 15.89 6.36
C GLY A 76 -13.56 15.34 7.21
N LEU A 77 -13.93 14.07 7.08
CA LEU A 77 -15.00 13.42 7.83
C LEU A 77 -14.51 12.69 9.09
N TYR A 78 -13.22 12.58 9.24
CA TYR A 78 -12.53 11.86 10.32
C TYR A 78 -11.47 12.76 10.96
N PRO A 79 -10.87 12.36 12.09
CA PRO A 79 -9.76 13.08 12.68
C PRO A 79 -8.60 13.32 11.70
N ARG A 80 -7.95 14.49 11.81
CA ARG A 80 -6.91 14.94 10.87
C ARG A 80 -5.53 14.32 11.09
N SER A 81 -5.43 13.21 11.80
CA SER A 81 -4.17 12.47 11.95
C SER A 81 -4.42 10.97 11.92
N ILE A 82 -3.44 10.21 11.47
CA ILE A 82 -3.54 8.75 11.36
C ILE A 82 -3.79 8.14 12.75
N CYS A 83 -3.00 8.53 13.75
CA CYS A 83 -3.16 8.01 15.10
C CYS A 83 -4.56 8.31 15.67
N ALA A 84 -5.06 9.54 15.50
CA ALA A 84 -6.38 9.90 15.99
C ALA A 84 -7.52 9.18 15.23
N THR A 85 -7.38 8.99 13.90
CA THR A 85 -8.34 8.21 13.11
C THR A 85 -8.37 6.74 13.55
N MET A 86 -7.20 6.19 13.86
CA MET A 86 -7.07 4.80 14.28
C MET A 86 -7.66 4.57 15.69
N THR A 87 -7.50 5.52 16.59
CA THR A 87 -7.99 5.44 17.97
C THR A 87 -9.41 5.98 18.16
N GLN A 88 -10.05 6.44 17.07
CA GLN A 88 -11.39 7.02 17.12
C GLN A 88 -12.40 6.01 17.65
N LYS A 89 -13.25 6.47 18.56
CA LYS A 89 -14.45 5.78 19.02
C LYS A 89 -15.69 6.56 18.61
N PHE A 90 -16.75 5.83 18.34
CA PHE A 90 -18.10 6.37 18.29
C PHE A 90 -18.90 5.68 19.41
N GLU A 91 -19.27 6.45 20.42
CA GLU A 91 -19.72 5.93 21.70
C GLU A 91 -18.68 4.93 22.26
N GLU A 92 -19.05 3.69 22.54
CA GLU A 92 -18.15 2.65 23.07
C GLU A 92 -17.54 1.78 21.96
N VAL A 93 -17.82 2.07 20.66
CA VAL A 93 -17.36 1.25 19.54
C VAL A 93 -16.11 1.87 18.91
N CYS A 94 -15.02 1.11 18.87
CA CYS A 94 -13.82 1.52 18.18
C CYS A 94 -13.97 1.46 16.66
N GLN A 95 -13.46 2.47 15.97
CA GLN A 95 -13.42 2.50 14.50
C GLN A 95 -12.63 1.31 13.93
N PHE A 96 -11.58 0.90 14.63
CA PHE A 96 -10.85 -0.33 14.40
C PHE A 96 -10.99 -1.22 15.64
N SER A 97 -11.62 -2.38 15.47
CA SER A 97 -12.01 -3.26 16.59
C SER A 97 -10.83 -3.68 17.47
N TRP A 98 -9.66 -3.93 16.87
CA TRP A 98 -8.45 -4.35 17.55
C TRP A 98 -7.97 -3.31 18.60
N TYR A 99 -8.28 -2.03 18.40
CA TYR A 99 -7.88 -0.98 19.34
C TYR A 99 -8.64 -1.05 20.68
N CYS A 100 -9.90 -1.50 20.66
CA CYS A 100 -10.69 -1.75 21.86
C CYS A 100 -10.53 -3.16 22.43
N ASP A 101 -9.82 -4.03 21.73
CA ASP A 101 -9.53 -5.37 22.22
C ASP A 101 -8.29 -5.34 23.10
N ASP A 102 -8.50 -5.22 24.40
CA ASP A 102 -7.42 -5.15 25.38
C ASP A 102 -6.49 -6.37 25.31
N TYR A 103 -7.04 -7.54 25.01
CA TYR A 103 -6.23 -8.74 24.84
C TYR A 103 -5.26 -8.63 23.66
N LYS A 104 -5.72 -8.14 22.52
CA LYS A 104 -4.85 -7.93 21.35
C LYS A 104 -3.81 -6.85 21.63
N ARG A 105 -4.23 -5.74 22.28
CA ARG A 105 -3.32 -4.64 22.62
C ARG A 105 -2.27 -5.07 23.63
N ILE A 106 -2.65 -5.70 24.75
CA ILE A 106 -1.72 -6.22 25.77
C ILE A 106 -0.84 -7.29 25.16
N LYS A 107 -1.39 -8.14 24.33
CA LYS A 107 -0.63 -9.13 23.59
C LYS A 107 0.43 -8.47 22.70
N ALA A 108 0.16 -7.39 22.03
CA ALA A 108 1.12 -6.64 21.24
C ALA A 108 2.20 -5.96 22.09
N GLU A 109 1.85 -5.44 23.25
CA GLU A 109 2.79 -4.76 24.14
C GLU A 109 3.67 -5.75 24.95
N SER A 110 3.11 -6.88 25.36
CA SER A 110 3.77 -7.90 26.18
C SER A 110 4.61 -8.90 25.38
N TYR A 111 4.46 -8.94 24.08
CA TYR A 111 5.04 -9.99 23.28
C TYR A 111 6.42 -9.63 22.77
N ARG A 112 7.23 -10.36 23.27
CA ARG A 112 8.22 -11.14 22.53
C ARG A 112 7.58 -11.79 21.31
N TYR A 113 7.30 -11.02 20.28
CA TYR A 113 6.84 -11.54 19.02
C TYR A 113 7.66 -12.76 18.62
N THR A 114 6.98 -13.79 18.19
CA THR A 114 7.70 -14.86 17.48
C THR A 114 8.49 -14.23 16.34
N LYS A 115 9.51 -14.91 15.85
CA LYS A 115 10.30 -14.42 14.71
C LYS A 115 9.36 -14.04 13.54
N ARG A 116 8.34 -14.87 13.29
CA ARG A 116 7.35 -14.64 12.23
C ARG A 116 6.52 -13.37 12.46
N GLU A 117 6.06 -13.12 13.66
CA GLU A 117 5.27 -11.91 13.97
C GLU A 117 6.10 -10.65 13.82
N LYS A 118 7.38 -10.70 14.22
CA LYS A 118 8.31 -9.59 13.96
C LYS A 118 8.46 -9.30 12.48
N GLU A 119 8.63 -10.33 11.66
CA GLU A 119 8.74 -10.20 10.20
C GLU A 119 7.47 -9.60 9.60
N VAL A 120 6.29 -10.05 10.04
CA VAL A 120 4.99 -9.50 9.60
C VAL A 120 4.86 -8.04 9.98
N PHE A 121 5.26 -7.66 11.20
CA PHE A 121 5.17 -6.27 11.64
C PHE A 121 6.18 -5.36 10.92
N GLU A 122 7.41 -5.81 10.69
CA GLU A 122 8.39 -5.05 9.91
C GLU A 122 7.95 -4.87 8.45
N ASN A 123 7.30 -5.88 7.86
CA ASN A 123 6.68 -5.73 6.54
C ASN A 123 5.56 -4.68 6.58
N ALA A 124 4.66 -4.74 7.55
CA ALA A 124 3.60 -3.74 7.73
C ALA A 124 4.18 -2.32 7.91
N ARG A 125 5.30 -2.17 8.65
CA ARG A 125 6.00 -0.90 8.82
C ARG A 125 6.57 -0.37 7.49
N SER A 126 7.15 -1.25 6.69
CA SER A 126 7.67 -0.90 5.35
C SER A 126 6.55 -0.45 4.42
N VAL A 127 5.42 -1.16 4.41
CA VAL A 127 4.22 -0.78 3.64
C VAL A 127 3.64 0.54 4.13
N ALA A 128 3.57 0.75 5.44
CA ALA A 128 3.10 2.00 6.04
C ALA A 128 3.95 3.19 5.60
N LEU A 129 5.27 3.08 5.70
CA LEU A 129 6.21 4.12 5.29
C LEU A 129 6.06 4.43 3.80
N TYR A 130 6.06 3.41 2.96
CA TYR A 130 5.88 3.56 1.52
C TYR A 130 4.57 4.29 1.19
N THR A 131 3.45 3.82 1.75
CA THR A 131 2.13 4.40 1.46
C THR A 131 2.01 5.83 1.99
N TYR A 132 2.54 6.10 3.19
CA TYR A 132 2.56 7.44 3.79
C TYR A 132 3.31 8.46 2.93
N LEU A 133 4.49 8.09 2.45
CA LEU A 133 5.33 8.97 1.63
C LEU A 133 4.76 9.22 0.23
N ASN A 134 4.09 8.23 -0.34
CA ASN A 134 3.64 8.24 -1.73
C ASN A 134 2.13 8.53 -1.90
N TYR A 135 1.35 8.64 -0.83
CA TYR A 135 -0.10 8.75 -0.87
C TYR A 135 -0.63 9.74 -1.91
N LYS A 136 -0.01 10.92 -2.00
CA LYS A 136 -0.45 11.99 -2.92
C LYS A 136 -0.19 11.69 -4.40
N ASN A 137 0.77 10.82 -4.68
CA ASN A 137 1.28 10.55 -6.03
C ASN A 137 0.97 9.13 -6.51
N MET A 138 0.53 8.25 -5.61
CA MET A 138 0.19 6.88 -5.98
C MET A 138 -1.27 6.74 -6.40
N GLN A 139 -1.53 5.79 -7.28
CA GLN A 139 -2.90 5.44 -7.64
C GLN A 139 -3.62 4.82 -6.43
N ASP A 140 -4.76 5.37 -6.05
CA ASP A 140 -5.60 4.77 -5.02
C ASP A 140 -6.34 3.54 -5.56
N VAL A 141 -5.80 2.37 -5.26
CA VAL A 141 -6.38 1.07 -5.65
C VAL A 141 -7.73 0.80 -5.00
N THR A 142 -8.09 1.56 -3.93
CA THR A 142 -9.38 1.46 -3.25
C THR A 142 -10.45 2.36 -3.85
N LYS A 143 -10.09 3.26 -4.78
CA LYS A 143 -10.99 4.22 -5.46
C LYS A 143 -11.73 5.15 -4.48
N GLY A 144 -11.01 5.65 -3.48
CA GLY A 144 -11.53 6.55 -2.46
C GLY A 144 -12.37 5.85 -1.39
N ALA A 145 -12.12 4.58 -1.10
CA ALA A 145 -12.84 3.86 -0.06
C ALA A 145 -12.57 4.47 1.32
N LEU A 146 -13.63 4.50 2.12
CA LEU A 146 -13.60 4.93 3.53
C LEU A 146 -13.96 3.78 4.49
N PHE A 147 -14.44 2.65 3.95
CA PHE A 147 -14.85 1.48 4.73
C PHE A 147 -14.35 0.21 4.07
N PHE A 148 -14.10 -0.79 4.87
CA PHE A 148 -13.83 -2.15 4.40
C PHE A 148 -14.27 -3.17 5.45
N HIS A 149 -14.50 -4.40 5.01
CA HIS A 149 -14.67 -5.57 5.85
C HIS A 149 -14.13 -6.80 5.14
N THR A 150 -13.89 -7.86 5.90
CA THR A 150 -13.50 -9.15 5.31
C THR A 150 -14.71 -9.82 4.65
N LYS A 151 -14.48 -10.66 3.64
CA LYS A 151 -15.54 -11.38 2.90
C LYS A 151 -16.46 -12.21 3.79
N GLN A 152 -16.01 -12.60 4.99
CA GLN A 152 -16.77 -13.39 5.96
C GLN A 152 -17.78 -12.58 6.76
N VAL A 153 -17.69 -11.26 6.74
CA VAL A 153 -18.57 -10.35 7.48
C VAL A 153 -19.58 -9.74 6.52
N THR A 154 -20.81 -9.59 6.97
CA THR A 154 -21.86 -8.83 6.27
C THR A 154 -22.27 -7.64 7.12
N PRO A 155 -21.66 -6.46 6.94
CA PRO A 155 -22.02 -5.29 7.72
C PRO A 155 -23.39 -4.77 7.29
N GLY A 156 -24.18 -4.32 8.26
CA GLY A 156 -25.49 -3.69 8.03
C GLY A 156 -25.39 -2.24 7.53
N TRP A 157 -24.30 -1.84 6.86
CA TRP A 157 -24.09 -0.46 6.41
C TRP A 157 -25.07 -0.05 5.32
N GLN A 158 -25.68 1.12 5.52
CA GLN A 158 -26.54 1.75 4.55
C GLN A 158 -25.80 2.91 3.86
N ASN A 159 -26.29 3.31 2.68
CA ASN A 159 -25.74 4.45 1.93
C ASN A 159 -24.26 4.33 1.56
N VAL A 160 -23.78 3.10 1.38
CA VAL A 160 -22.44 2.81 0.87
C VAL A 160 -22.51 2.05 -0.45
N LYS A 161 -21.46 2.16 -1.25
CA LYS A 161 -21.29 1.37 -2.48
C LYS A 161 -19.91 0.72 -2.51
N VAL A 162 -19.85 -0.49 -3.02
CA VAL A 162 -18.61 -1.22 -3.27
C VAL A 162 -17.76 -0.42 -4.26
N THR A 163 -16.47 -0.29 -3.98
CA THR A 163 -15.49 0.32 -4.88
C THR A 163 -14.60 -0.74 -5.53
N THR A 164 -14.18 -1.73 -4.75
CA THR A 164 -13.31 -2.81 -5.21
C THR A 164 -13.26 -3.95 -4.18
N THR A 165 -12.70 -5.09 -4.61
CA THR A 165 -12.35 -6.21 -3.74
C THR A 165 -10.86 -6.51 -3.94
N ILE A 166 -10.09 -6.55 -2.86
CA ILE A 166 -8.64 -6.81 -2.88
C ILE A 166 -8.33 -7.79 -1.76
N GLY A 167 -7.67 -8.90 -2.08
CA GLY A 167 -7.40 -9.96 -1.11
C GLY A 167 -8.68 -10.48 -0.48
N ASN A 168 -8.71 -10.53 0.83
CA ASN A 168 -9.88 -10.96 1.60
C ASN A 168 -10.82 -9.81 1.99
N HIS A 169 -10.59 -8.58 1.50
CA HIS A 169 -11.37 -7.39 1.87
C HIS A 169 -12.23 -6.87 0.73
N ILE A 170 -13.42 -6.37 1.07
CA ILE A 170 -14.33 -5.63 0.20
C ILE A 170 -14.34 -4.18 0.67
N PHE A 171 -14.12 -3.25 -0.25
CA PHE A 171 -13.93 -1.83 0.02
C PHE A 171 -15.14 -1.03 -0.43
N TYR A 172 -15.47 0.03 0.33
CA TYR A 172 -16.69 0.81 0.11
C TYR A 172 -16.42 2.30 0.30
N LYS A 173 -17.23 3.11 -0.39
CA LYS A 173 -17.36 4.55 -0.13
C LYS A 173 -18.83 4.93 0.05
N ARG A 174 -19.08 6.11 0.61
CA ARG A 174 -20.45 6.66 0.69
C ARG A 174 -21.04 6.80 -0.72
N LYS A 175 -22.33 6.55 -0.86
CA LYS A 175 -23.08 7.01 -2.04
C LYS A 175 -23.14 8.52 -2.03
N ALA A 176 -23.02 9.13 -3.20
CA ALA A 176 -23.26 10.56 -3.37
C ALA A 176 -24.75 10.83 -3.22
#